data_160e9fd4087ed21187038742533fcf9e
#
_entry.id   160e9fd4087ed21187038742533fcf9e
#
_cell.length_a   1.000
_cell.length_b   1.000
_cell.length_c   1.000
_cell.angle_alpha   90.00
_cell.angle_beta   90.00
_cell.angle_gamma   90.00
#
_symmetry.space_group_name_H-M   'P 1'
#
loop_
_entity.id
_entity.type
_entity.pdbx_description
1 polymer ?
#
loop_
_entity_poly.entity_id
_entity_poly.type
_entity_poly.pdbx_seq_one_letter_code
_entity_poly.pdbx_strand_id
1 'polypeptide(L)'
;MKQLFLLSFSLISLSIFSQTNYHSPLNFELLLSGTFGELRGSHFHTGIDIKTEGVEGQKVFSIADGYVSRIKVSTWGYGKAIYITHPDGNTSVYAHLKEFNKEIEKYVNEQQYKKENFEIQLF
;
A
#
# COMPACT_ATOMS: atom_id res chain seq x y z
N MET A 1 -50.28 26.24 -36.58
CA MET A 1 -49.86 25.47 -35.42
C MET A 1 -48.38 25.04 -35.62
N LYS A 2 -47.43 25.65 -34.88
CA LYS A 2 -46.02 25.28 -34.96
C LYS A 2 -45.76 24.26 -33.87
N GLN A 3 -45.43 23.03 -34.27
CA GLN A 3 -44.96 22.00 -33.31
C GLN A 3 -43.55 22.28 -32.92
N LEU A 4 -43.29 22.47 -31.62
CA LEU A 4 -41.99 22.64 -31.02
C LEU A 4 -41.46 21.25 -30.69
N PHE A 5 -40.43 20.77 -31.42
CA PHE A 5 -39.70 19.54 -31.11
C PHE A 5 -38.72 19.84 -29.99
N LEU A 6 -38.97 19.36 -28.77
CA LEU A 6 -38.03 19.33 -27.67
C LEU A 6 -37.07 18.14 -27.85
N LEU A 7 -35.84 18.41 -28.29
CA LEU A 7 -34.77 17.42 -28.24
C LEU A 7 -34.29 17.27 -26.78
N SER A 8 -34.66 16.14 -26.16
CA SER A 8 -34.14 15.74 -24.87
C SER A 8 -32.73 15.19 -25.05
N PHE A 9 -31.71 15.95 -24.65
CA PHE A 9 -30.32 15.54 -24.63
C PHE A 9 -30.06 14.74 -23.33
N SER A 10 -30.11 13.40 -23.40
CA SER A 10 -29.75 12.52 -22.29
C SER A 10 -28.25 12.48 -22.16
N LEU A 11 -27.69 13.12 -21.13
CA LEU A 11 -26.30 13.02 -20.74
C LEU A 11 -26.06 11.63 -20.10
N ILE A 12 -25.56 10.70 -20.89
CA ILE A 12 -25.05 9.42 -20.37
C ILE A 12 -23.67 9.69 -19.80
N SER A 13 -23.56 9.77 -18.47
CA SER A 13 -22.27 9.78 -17.77
C SER A 13 -21.65 8.38 -17.87
N LEU A 14 -20.65 8.19 -18.72
CA LEU A 14 -19.79 7.02 -18.70
C LEU A 14 -18.88 7.12 -17.49
N SER A 15 -19.16 6.34 -16.46
CA SER A 15 -18.21 6.11 -15.36
C SER A 15 -17.13 5.17 -15.88
N ILE A 16 -15.95 5.70 -16.18
CA ILE A 16 -14.77 4.90 -16.51
C ILE A 16 -14.25 4.36 -15.17
N PHE A 17 -14.59 3.12 -14.84
CA PHE A 17 -13.93 2.40 -13.76
C PHE A 17 -12.52 2.04 -14.22
N SER A 18 -11.51 2.64 -13.62
CA SER A 18 -10.12 2.21 -13.78
C SER A 18 -9.99 0.84 -13.15
N GLN A 19 -9.75 -0.19 -13.95
CA GLN A 19 -9.48 -1.53 -13.45
C GLN A 19 -8.03 -1.58 -12.96
N THR A 20 -7.82 -1.73 -11.65
CA THR A 20 -6.50 -1.90 -11.07
C THR A 20 -6.04 -3.34 -11.27
N ASN A 21 -4.91 -3.52 -11.95
CA ASN A 21 -4.30 -4.84 -12.12
C ASN A 21 -3.36 -5.11 -10.95
N TYR A 22 -3.73 -6.08 -10.11
CA TYR A 22 -2.92 -6.52 -8.98
C TYR A 22 -1.97 -7.66 -9.39
N HIS A 23 -0.74 -7.62 -8.87
CA HIS A 23 0.28 -8.65 -9.09
C HIS A 23 0.98 -9.02 -7.77
N SER A 24 1.80 -10.07 -7.82
CA SER A 24 2.55 -10.53 -6.64
C SER A 24 3.49 -9.43 -6.13
N PRO A 25 3.58 -9.23 -4.80
CA PRO A 25 4.57 -8.34 -4.19
C PRO A 25 5.99 -8.90 -4.21
N LEU A 26 6.17 -10.17 -4.58
CA LEU A 26 7.45 -10.85 -4.65
C LEU A 26 7.63 -11.50 -6.02
N ASN A 27 8.87 -11.69 -6.44
CA ASN A 27 9.24 -12.28 -7.72
C ASN A 27 9.47 -13.81 -7.65
N PHE A 28 9.00 -14.45 -6.59
CA PHE A 28 9.03 -15.89 -6.39
C PHE A 28 7.68 -16.40 -5.87
N GLU A 29 7.53 -17.72 -5.71
CA GLU A 29 6.29 -18.33 -5.26
C GLU A 29 5.89 -17.86 -3.85
N LEU A 30 4.62 -17.48 -3.68
CA LEU A 30 4.09 -17.02 -2.40
C LEU A 30 3.73 -18.20 -1.51
N LEU A 31 4.54 -18.46 -0.51
CA LEU A 31 4.23 -19.40 0.56
C LEU A 31 3.89 -18.64 1.83
N LEU A 32 2.69 -18.85 2.35
CA LEU A 32 2.23 -18.16 3.56
C LEU A 32 2.73 -18.87 4.82
N SER A 33 3.12 -18.08 5.82
CA SER A 33 3.39 -18.52 7.19
C SER A 33 2.37 -18.00 8.21
N GLY A 34 1.55 -17.01 7.82
CA GLY A 34 0.44 -16.47 8.59
C GLY A 34 -0.68 -16.00 7.69
N THR A 35 -1.93 -16.17 8.12
CA THR A 35 -3.12 -15.80 7.35
C THR A 35 -3.87 -14.65 8.00
N PHE A 36 -4.68 -13.95 7.19
CA PHE A 36 -5.58 -12.91 7.68
C PHE A 36 -6.59 -13.49 8.68
N GLY A 37 -6.82 -12.77 9.78
CA GLY A 37 -7.76 -13.19 10.83
C GLY A 37 -7.22 -14.26 11.78
N GLU A 38 -5.99 -14.73 11.62
CA GLU A 38 -5.33 -15.63 12.56
C GLU A 38 -5.23 -15.00 13.95
N LEU A 39 -5.62 -15.77 14.98
CA LEU A 39 -5.53 -15.31 16.37
C LEU A 39 -4.06 -15.24 16.82
N ARG A 40 -3.60 -14.08 17.20
CA ARG A 40 -2.32 -13.81 17.84
C ARG A 40 -2.52 -13.56 19.33
N GLY A 41 -1.48 -13.49 20.11
CA GLY A 41 -1.57 -13.40 21.57
C GLY A 41 -2.51 -12.34 22.13
N SER A 42 -2.70 -11.20 21.46
CA SER A 42 -3.54 -10.09 21.91
C SER A 42 -4.43 -9.46 20.82
N HIS A 43 -4.36 -9.95 19.59
CA HIS A 43 -5.09 -9.37 18.46
C HIS A 43 -5.24 -10.38 17.32
N PHE A 44 -6.11 -10.08 16.38
CA PHE A 44 -6.19 -10.82 15.13
C PHE A 44 -5.17 -10.27 14.12
N HIS A 45 -4.56 -11.18 13.35
CA HIS A 45 -3.65 -10.80 12.29
C HIS A 45 -4.40 -10.07 11.16
N THR A 46 -3.99 -8.84 10.85
CA THR A 46 -4.66 -7.96 9.88
C THR A 46 -4.05 -8.02 8.49
N GLY A 47 -3.21 -9.01 8.21
CA GLY A 47 -2.53 -9.19 6.95
C GLY A 47 -2.22 -10.65 6.66
N ILE A 48 -1.27 -10.88 5.78
CA ILE A 48 -0.68 -12.18 5.50
C ILE A 48 0.83 -12.11 5.74
N ASP A 49 1.40 -13.17 6.30
CA ASP A 49 2.84 -13.32 6.41
C ASP A 49 3.34 -14.21 5.28
N ILE A 50 4.33 -13.74 4.53
CA ILE A 50 4.89 -14.46 3.40
C ILE A 50 6.30 -14.94 3.78
N LYS A 51 6.58 -16.22 3.54
CA LYS A 51 7.89 -16.81 3.75
C LYS A 51 8.90 -16.23 2.75
N THR A 52 10.05 -15.82 3.26
CA THR A 52 11.18 -15.31 2.47
C THR A 52 12.34 -16.30 2.42
N GLU A 53 12.06 -17.61 2.55
CA GLU A 53 13.06 -18.69 2.54
C GLU A 53 14.15 -18.52 3.62
N GLY A 54 13.84 -17.81 4.71
CA GLY A 54 14.80 -17.49 5.78
C GLY A 54 15.82 -16.41 5.40
N VAL A 55 15.63 -15.72 4.27
CA VAL A 55 16.53 -14.66 3.80
C VAL A 55 15.90 -13.30 4.03
N GLU A 56 16.61 -12.42 4.73
CA GLU A 56 16.24 -11.01 4.86
C GLU A 56 16.66 -10.18 3.64
N GLY A 57 15.96 -9.07 3.40
CA GLY A 57 16.28 -8.13 2.33
C GLY A 57 15.79 -8.56 0.94
N GLN A 58 14.84 -9.48 0.88
CA GLN A 58 14.13 -9.77 -0.36
C GLN A 58 13.42 -8.52 -0.89
N LYS A 59 13.46 -8.31 -2.20
CA LYS A 59 12.79 -7.17 -2.83
C LYS A 59 11.28 -7.34 -2.75
N VAL A 60 10.62 -6.30 -2.25
CA VAL A 60 9.16 -6.19 -2.18
C VAL A 60 8.72 -5.14 -3.19
N PHE A 61 7.74 -5.48 -4.00
CA PHE A 61 7.16 -4.63 -5.04
C PHE A 61 5.77 -4.17 -4.64
N SER A 62 5.36 -2.99 -5.10
CA SER A 62 3.95 -2.59 -5.03
C SER A 62 3.11 -3.60 -5.80
N ILE A 63 1.96 -3.99 -5.26
CA ILE A 63 1.06 -4.95 -5.91
C ILE A 63 0.31 -4.36 -7.11
N ALA A 64 0.29 -3.04 -7.26
CA ALA A 64 -0.29 -2.32 -8.39
C ALA A 64 0.30 -0.91 -8.48
N ASP A 65 -0.02 -0.20 -9.55
CA ASP A 65 0.26 1.23 -9.66
C ASP A 65 -0.37 2.00 -8.50
N GLY A 66 0.29 3.08 -8.07
CA GLY A 66 -0.20 3.88 -6.96
C GLY A 66 0.83 4.90 -6.49
N TYR A 67 0.51 5.59 -5.41
CA TYR A 67 1.43 6.54 -4.78
C TYR A 67 1.60 6.21 -3.29
N VAL A 68 2.77 6.52 -2.76
CA VAL A 68 3.06 6.37 -1.34
C VAL A 68 2.25 7.40 -0.58
N SER A 69 1.22 6.95 0.13
CA SER A 69 0.34 7.80 0.91
C SER A 69 0.78 7.94 2.37
N ARG A 70 1.60 7.01 2.87
CA ARG A 70 2.12 7.07 4.24
C ARG A 70 3.38 6.25 4.38
N ILE A 71 4.33 6.76 5.17
CA ILE A 71 5.51 6.03 5.63
C ILE A 71 5.51 6.05 7.15
N LYS A 72 5.78 4.93 7.79
CA LYS A 72 5.90 4.82 9.24
C LYS A 72 7.18 4.09 9.61
N VAL A 73 7.90 4.62 10.60
CA VAL A 73 8.99 3.93 11.30
C VAL A 73 8.67 3.91 12.78
N SER A 74 8.67 2.74 13.37
CA SER A 74 8.41 2.55 14.81
C SER A 74 9.27 1.41 15.37
N THR A 75 9.57 1.48 16.66
CA THR A 75 10.32 0.43 17.37
C THR A 75 9.47 -0.80 17.64
N TRP A 76 8.13 -0.64 17.64
CA TRP A 76 7.17 -1.71 17.90
C TRP A 76 6.13 -1.81 16.79
N GLY A 77 5.44 -2.94 16.73
CA GLY A 77 4.37 -3.20 15.76
C GLY A 77 4.94 -3.44 14.37
N TYR A 78 4.58 -2.62 13.38
CA TYR A 78 4.96 -2.80 11.98
C TYR A 78 6.41 -2.47 11.64
N GLY A 79 7.19 -1.89 12.57
CA GLY A 79 8.56 -1.49 12.27
C GLY A 79 8.63 -0.43 11.16
N LYS A 80 9.43 -0.71 10.14
CA LYS A 80 9.41 0.07 8.88
C LYS A 80 8.22 -0.40 8.03
N ALA A 81 7.31 0.52 7.72
CA ALA A 81 6.14 0.24 6.92
C ALA A 81 5.86 1.34 5.89
N ILE A 82 5.37 0.94 4.73
CA ILE A 82 4.96 1.81 3.64
C ILE A 82 3.50 1.49 3.25
N TYR A 83 2.74 2.54 2.95
CA TYR A 83 1.35 2.46 2.52
C TYR A 83 1.26 3.05 1.12
N ILE A 84 0.64 2.31 0.21
CA ILE A 84 0.47 2.72 -1.18
C ILE A 84 -1.02 2.75 -1.50
N THR A 85 -1.52 3.90 -1.90
CA THR A 85 -2.90 4.07 -2.35
C THR A 85 -2.98 3.89 -3.86
N HIS A 86 -3.91 3.04 -4.29
CA HIS A 86 -4.11 2.62 -5.67
C HIS A 86 -5.25 3.39 -6.34
N PRO A 87 -5.34 3.40 -7.69
CA PRO A 87 -6.35 4.15 -8.43
C PRO A 87 -7.80 3.76 -8.11
N ASP A 88 -8.04 2.54 -7.65
CA ASP A 88 -9.36 2.04 -7.22
C ASP A 88 -9.74 2.45 -5.78
N GLY A 89 -8.88 3.23 -5.10
CA GLY A 89 -9.09 3.71 -3.73
C GLY A 89 -8.64 2.74 -2.65
N ASN A 90 -8.18 1.54 -3.00
CA ASN A 90 -7.60 0.61 -2.03
C ASN A 90 -6.20 1.06 -1.59
N THR A 91 -5.77 0.63 -0.41
CA THR A 91 -4.42 0.87 0.09
C THR A 91 -3.76 -0.43 0.50
N SER A 92 -2.62 -0.72 -0.12
CA SER A 92 -1.76 -1.83 0.31
C SER A 92 -0.78 -1.37 1.38
N VAL A 93 -0.45 -2.28 2.30
CA VAL A 93 0.49 -2.01 3.41
C VAL A 93 1.58 -3.06 3.41
N TYR A 94 2.82 -2.60 3.41
CA TYR A 94 4.01 -3.45 3.49
C TYR A 94 4.72 -3.14 4.80
N ALA A 95 4.82 -4.11 5.67
CA ALA A 95 5.36 -3.98 7.02
C ALA A 95 6.59 -4.86 7.22
N HIS A 96 7.28 -4.65 8.34
CA HIS A 96 8.50 -5.37 8.73
C HIS A 96 9.61 -5.28 7.68
N LEU A 97 9.65 -4.16 6.94
CA LEU A 97 10.67 -3.92 5.93
C LEU A 97 12.03 -3.74 6.61
N LYS A 98 13.08 -4.35 6.04
CA LYS A 98 14.45 -4.17 6.48
C LYS A 98 14.92 -2.74 6.18
N GLU A 99 14.65 -2.28 4.98
CA GLU A 99 14.98 -0.95 4.48
C GLU A 99 13.97 -0.50 3.44
N PHE A 100 13.88 0.79 3.20
CA PHE A 100 13.20 1.35 2.05
C PHE A 100 14.16 1.43 0.85
N ASN A 101 13.65 1.78 -0.32
CA ASN A 101 14.52 2.13 -1.44
C ASN A 101 15.37 3.37 -1.09
N LYS A 102 16.44 3.60 -1.83
CA LYS A 102 17.43 4.65 -1.52
C LYS A 102 16.82 6.05 -1.41
N GLU A 103 15.83 6.36 -2.23
CA GLU A 103 15.18 7.68 -2.25
C GLU A 103 14.32 7.88 -1.01
N ILE A 104 13.46 6.90 -0.70
CA ILE A 104 12.60 6.94 0.49
C ILE A 104 13.43 6.88 1.77
N GLU A 105 14.46 6.02 1.83
CA GLU A 105 15.32 5.92 3.01
C GLU A 105 16.04 7.25 3.30
N LYS A 106 16.54 7.94 2.26
CA LYS A 106 17.14 9.25 2.39
C LYS A 106 16.15 10.27 2.97
N TYR A 107 14.93 10.33 2.40
CA TYR A 107 13.89 11.21 2.89
C TYR A 107 13.49 10.92 4.34
N VAL A 108 13.33 9.65 4.70
CA VAL A 108 13.02 9.21 6.07
C VAL A 108 14.10 9.67 7.04
N ASN A 109 15.37 9.43 6.71
CA ASN A 109 16.50 9.86 7.55
C ASN A 109 16.53 11.37 7.75
N GLU A 110 16.35 12.16 6.68
CA GLU A 110 16.29 13.63 6.78
C GLU A 110 15.16 14.09 7.73
N GLN A 111 13.99 13.45 7.67
CA GLN A 111 12.88 13.77 8.55
C GLN A 111 13.13 13.34 10.01
N GLN A 112 13.78 12.19 10.22
CA GLN A 112 14.19 11.74 11.54
C GLN A 112 15.18 12.71 12.20
N TYR A 113 16.23 13.12 11.47
CA TYR A 113 17.18 14.13 11.95
C TYR A 113 16.52 15.47 12.24
N LYS A 114 15.64 15.94 11.34
CA LYS A 114 14.93 17.22 11.54
C LYS A 114 14.03 17.20 12.77
N LYS A 115 13.42 16.06 13.08
CA LYS A 115 12.52 15.89 14.22
C LYS A 115 13.22 15.39 15.48
N GLU A 116 14.53 15.11 15.38
CA GLU A 116 15.32 14.49 16.46
C GLU A 116 14.62 13.27 17.09
N ASN A 117 13.96 12.48 16.23
CA ASN A 117 13.17 11.32 16.64
C ASN A 117 13.33 10.17 15.65
N PHE A 118 13.65 8.98 16.17
CA PHE A 118 13.72 7.76 15.38
C PHE A 118 12.33 7.34 14.87
N GLU A 119 11.31 7.45 15.71
CA GLU A 119 9.95 7.10 15.32
C GLU A 119 9.29 8.25 14.59
N ILE A 120 8.88 7.99 13.36
CA ILE A 120 8.20 9.00 12.53
C ILE A 120 7.02 8.42 11.78
N GLN A 121 6.11 9.32 11.45
CA GLN A 121 5.01 9.08 10.53
C GLN A 121 4.92 10.25 9.57
N LEU A 122 4.91 9.93 8.27
CA LEU A 122 4.89 10.87 7.16
C LEU A 122 3.67 10.56 6.27
N PHE A 123 3.03 11.60 5.73
CA PHE A 123 1.86 11.54 4.84
C PHE A 123 2.12 12.32 3.56
#